data_518cc4ab39edf771a7267b0eea751b52
#
_entry.id   518cc4ab39edf771a7267b0eea751b52
#
_cell.length_a   1.000
_cell.length_b   1.000
_cell.length_c   1.000
_cell.angle_alpha   90.00
_cell.angle_beta   90.00
_cell.angle_gamma   90.00
#
_symmetry.space_group_name_H-M   'P 1'
#
loop_
_entity.id
_entity.type
_entity.pdbx_description
1 polymer ?
#
loop_
_entity_poly.entity_id
_entity_poly.type
_entity_poly.pdbx_seq_one_letter_code
_entity_poly.pdbx_strand_id
1 'polypeptide(L)'
;MAKLDLTTPARPILRPGRAGPPRGRWSARRLARGLWSFKTLCLLPAVAYVILLFGYPAVFSIQLGFYSDDAAQFITHTGVFVGFANYVQLFHDPTFISALLHTLIFAVVTVVAQFLFGLMIASLLNKQGIVYAGIRTLLLVPWLLPLIVSGNIWIWMLDNFYGVINYFLVTLHLTSHYVAWLSSPSLSLWAVIGANTWLGIPFNVMIIYAGLRAIPVDLYEAARVDGAGPLTRLTRITLPQLRDVAGVLILLGIIYSIKLFDVVWVMTKGGPANASQVLGTLEYQDTFELNQYGYGAAIANVMLVLSMIGGIIYVRFTRRGIRNG
;
A
#
# COMPACT_ATOMS: atom_id res chain seq x y z
N MET A 1 -63.07 -9.63 -64.15
CA MET A 1 -61.79 -8.95 -64.39
C MET A 1 -61.90 -7.51 -63.94
N ALA A 2 -61.45 -7.20 -62.72
CA ALA A 2 -61.40 -5.82 -62.26
C ALA A 2 -59.93 -5.61 -61.75
N LYS A 3 -59.21 -4.71 -62.43
CA LYS A 3 -57.85 -4.29 -62.10
C LYS A 3 -57.91 -3.40 -60.86
N LEU A 4 -57.25 -3.82 -59.80
CA LEU A 4 -56.95 -2.94 -58.63
C LEU A 4 -55.81 -2.02 -59.03
N ASP A 5 -56.07 -0.72 -58.96
CA ASP A 5 -55.09 0.36 -59.16
C ASP A 5 -54.39 0.70 -57.80
N LEU A 6 -53.08 0.42 -57.71
CA LEU A 6 -52.27 0.56 -56.50
C LEU A 6 -51.33 1.77 -56.58
N THR A 7 -51.87 2.98 -56.84
CA THR A 7 -51.07 4.19 -56.84
C THR A 7 -51.67 5.28 -55.96
N THR A 8 -51.50 5.13 -54.65
CA THR A 8 -51.74 6.25 -53.76
C THR A 8 -50.48 6.42 -52.89
N PRO A 9 -49.72 7.54 -52.99
CA PRO A 9 -48.58 7.78 -52.16
C PRO A 9 -49.03 8.11 -50.71
N ALA A 10 -48.47 7.36 -49.71
CA ALA A 10 -48.69 7.59 -48.29
C ALA A 10 -48.18 8.96 -47.87
N ARG A 11 -49.04 9.76 -47.23
CA ARG A 11 -48.67 11.03 -46.58
C ARG A 11 -47.70 10.75 -45.41
N PRO A 12 -46.61 11.55 -45.25
CA PRO A 12 -45.72 11.39 -44.11
C PRO A 12 -46.45 11.85 -42.83
N ILE A 13 -46.53 10.96 -41.85
CA ILE A 13 -47.02 11.23 -40.51
C ILE A 13 -45.95 12.08 -39.79
N LEU A 14 -46.22 13.36 -39.63
CA LEU A 14 -45.45 14.26 -38.77
C LEU A 14 -45.54 13.78 -37.33
N ARG A 15 -44.45 13.20 -36.82
CA ARG A 15 -44.32 12.86 -35.40
C ARG A 15 -44.24 14.18 -34.59
N PRO A 16 -45.07 14.36 -33.56
CA PRO A 16 -44.95 15.53 -32.68
C PRO A 16 -43.60 15.50 -32.00
N GLY A 17 -42.88 16.63 -32.06
CA GLY A 17 -41.55 16.80 -31.46
C GLY A 17 -41.58 16.42 -29.98
N ARG A 18 -40.73 15.49 -29.58
CA ARG A 18 -40.44 15.20 -28.16
C ARG A 18 -39.80 16.46 -27.54
N ALA A 19 -40.61 17.19 -26.80
CA ALA A 19 -40.08 18.21 -25.89
C ALA A 19 -39.05 17.53 -24.95
N GLY A 20 -37.79 17.97 -25.02
CA GLY A 20 -36.74 17.46 -24.13
C GLY A 20 -37.15 17.67 -22.68
N PRO A 21 -36.70 16.80 -21.75
CA PRO A 21 -37.05 16.92 -20.35
C PRO A 21 -36.60 18.30 -19.82
N PRO A 22 -37.42 19.00 -19.04
CA PRO A 22 -37.06 20.30 -18.47
C PRO A 22 -35.76 20.11 -17.65
N ARG A 23 -34.77 20.98 -17.90
CA ARG A 23 -33.56 21.08 -17.08
C ARG A 23 -33.98 21.45 -15.67
N GLY A 24 -34.26 20.38 -14.86
CA GLY A 24 -34.72 20.52 -13.51
C GLY A 24 -33.68 21.20 -12.63
N ARG A 25 -33.98 22.37 -12.14
CA ARG A 25 -33.34 22.98 -10.96
C ARG A 25 -33.33 21.90 -9.88
N TRP A 26 -32.15 21.43 -9.50
CA TRP A 26 -31.94 20.52 -8.38
C TRP A 26 -32.44 21.23 -7.12
N SER A 27 -33.67 20.98 -6.73
CA SER A 27 -34.23 21.65 -5.56
C SER A 27 -33.53 21.07 -4.33
N ALA A 28 -33.05 21.93 -3.43
CA ALA A 28 -32.45 21.54 -2.14
C ALA A 28 -33.31 20.53 -1.36
N ARG A 29 -34.63 20.52 -1.60
CA ARG A 29 -35.59 19.55 -1.04
C ARG A 29 -35.41 18.11 -1.55
N ARG A 30 -34.87 17.89 -2.76
CA ARG A 30 -34.54 16.51 -3.23
C ARG A 30 -33.23 16.01 -2.63
N LEU A 31 -32.28 16.88 -2.42
CA LEU A 31 -31.04 16.55 -1.70
C LEU A 31 -31.35 16.20 -0.23
N ALA A 32 -32.21 16.97 0.44
CA ALA A 32 -32.62 16.70 1.81
C ALA A 32 -33.37 15.37 1.97
N ARG A 33 -34.26 14.99 1.03
CA ARG A 33 -34.97 13.68 1.08
C ARG A 33 -34.06 12.47 0.77
N GLY A 34 -32.99 12.65 0.00
CA GLY A 34 -32.00 11.60 -0.26
C GLY A 34 -31.10 11.31 0.96
N LEU A 35 -30.87 12.32 1.79
CA LEU A 35 -30.06 12.20 3.01
C LEU A 35 -30.74 11.35 4.11
N TRP A 36 -32.07 11.22 4.09
CA TRP A 36 -32.86 10.47 5.08
C TRP A 36 -33.37 9.13 4.55
N SER A 37 -32.72 8.53 3.55
CA SER A 37 -33.06 7.18 3.16
C SER A 37 -32.62 6.20 4.25
N PHE A 38 -33.34 5.08 4.42
CA PHE A 38 -32.99 4.03 5.38
C PHE A 38 -31.51 3.60 5.23
N LYS A 39 -31.00 3.56 4.01
CA LYS A 39 -29.57 3.26 3.69
C LYS A 39 -28.61 4.27 4.33
N THR A 40 -28.93 5.55 4.29
CA THR A 40 -28.13 6.63 4.90
C THR A 40 -28.16 6.53 6.42
N LEU A 41 -29.33 6.23 6.99
CA LEU A 41 -29.49 6.06 8.44
C LEU A 41 -28.64 4.86 8.95
N CYS A 42 -28.62 3.75 8.22
CA CYS A 42 -27.78 2.59 8.55
C CYS A 42 -26.27 2.86 8.42
N LEU A 43 -25.85 3.76 7.53
CA LEU A 43 -24.45 4.14 7.36
C LEU A 43 -23.98 5.16 8.41
N LEU A 44 -24.89 5.93 8.99
CA LEU A 44 -24.59 7.04 9.89
C LEU A 44 -23.75 6.60 11.13
N PRO A 45 -24.07 5.48 11.82
CA PRO A 45 -23.28 5.01 12.96
C PRO A 45 -21.83 4.66 12.54
N ALA A 46 -21.66 3.99 11.41
CA ALA A 46 -20.33 3.61 10.90
C ALA A 46 -19.51 4.85 10.50
N VAL A 47 -20.13 5.80 9.83
CA VAL A 47 -19.48 7.07 9.44
C VAL A 47 -19.14 7.89 10.68
N ALA A 48 -20.05 8.00 11.64
CA ALA A 48 -19.80 8.70 12.91
C ALA A 48 -18.64 8.05 13.68
N TYR A 49 -18.61 6.72 13.75
CA TYR A 49 -17.50 5.97 14.35
C TYR A 49 -16.15 6.30 13.70
N VAL A 50 -16.09 6.26 12.37
CA VAL A 50 -14.86 6.57 11.62
C VAL A 50 -14.42 8.03 11.84
N ILE A 51 -15.35 8.98 11.78
CA ILE A 51 -15.04 10.40 11.98
C ILE A 51 -14.55 10.66 13.41
N LEU A 52 -15.20 10.09 14.42
CA LEU A 52 -14.83 10.31 15.82
C LEU A 52 -13.51 9.63 16.20
N LEU A 53 -13.31 8.38 15.81
CA LEU A 53 -12.13 7.63 16.24
C LEU A 53 -10.89 7.81 15.35
N PHE A 54 -11.06 8.17 14.10
CA PHE A 54 -9.94 8.40 13.19
C PHE A 54 -9.84 9.85 12.73
N GLY A 55 -10.96 10.51 12.45
CA GLY A 55 -10.97 11.87 11.97
C GLY A 55 -10.53 12.88 13.03
N TYR A 56 -11.06 12.77 14.25
CA TYR A 56 -10.69 13.67 15.34
C TYR A 56 -9.20 13.59 15.70
N PRO A 57 -8.61 12.39 15.96
CA PRO A 57 -7.17 12.27 16.24
C PRO A 57 -6.30 12.73 15.07
N ALA A 58 -6.72 12.51 13.82
CA ALA A 58 -5.98 12.96 12.66
C ALA A 58 -5.93 14.50 12.58
N VAL A 59 -7.08 15.17 12.77
CA VAL A 59 -7.14 16.64 12.81
C VAL A 59 -6.33 17.17 13.98
N PHE A 60 -6.41 16.54 15.15
CA PHE A 60 -5.64 16.92 16.32
C PHE A 60 -4.12 16.78 16.07
N SER A 61 -3.67 15.68 15.48
CA SER A 61 -2.27 15.49 15.09
C SER A 61 -1.81 16.54 14.08
N ILE A 62 -2.67 16.90 13.10
CA ILE A 62 -2.34 17.96 12.15
C ILE A 62 -2.15 19.29 12.87
N GLN A 63 -3.05 19.64 13.80
CA GLN A 63 -2.94 20.86 14.57
C GLN A 63 -1.68 20.87 15.44
N LEU A 64 -1.40 19.77 16.14
CA LEU A 64 -0.25 19.65 17.04
C LEU A 64 1.09 19.92 16.33
N GLY A 65 1.23 19.55 15.07
CA GLY A 65 2.42 19.82 14.27
C GLY A 65 2.73 21.32 14.05
N PHE A 66 1.77 22.23 14.35
CA PHE A 66 1.96 23.69 14.30
C PHE A 66 2.23 24.31 15.67
N TYR A 67 2.33 23.48 16.72
CA TYR A 67 2.60 23.94 18.07
C TYR A 67 3.98 23.42 18.55
N SER A 68 4.62 24.19 19.41
CA SER A 68 5.79 23.74 20.17
C SER A 68 5.28 23.17 21.48
N ASP A 69 5.04 21.85 21.49
CA ASP A 69 4.53 21.13 22.65
C ASP A 69 5.56 20.11 23.12
N ASP A 70 6.07 20.31 24.34
CA ASP A 70 6.71 19.26 25.13
C ASP A 70 5.69 18.55 26.03
N ALA A 71 6.14 17.54 26.81
CA ALA A 71 5.25 16.78 27.67
C ALA A 71 4.50 17.65 28.69
N ALA A 72 5.14 18.68 29.26
CA ALA A 72 4.51 19.56 30.25
C ALA A 72 3.48 20.48 29.59
N GLN A 73 3.82 21.05 28.45
CA GLN A 73 2.94 21.92 27.67
C GLN A 73 1.75 21.15 27.11
N PHE A 74 1.96 19.89 26.68
CA PHE A 74 0.88 19.02 26.22
C PHE A 74 -0.15 18.72 27.32
N ILE A 75 0.31 18.40 28.53
CA ILE A 75 -0.55 18.11 29.68
C ILE A 75 -1.29 19.36 30.16
N THR A 76 -0.62 20.50 30.16
CA THR A 76 -1.18 21.77 30.65
C THR A 76 -1.94 22.55 29.59
N HIS A 77 -1.95 22.08 28.34
CA HIS A 77 -2.52 22.79 27.19
C HIS A 77 -1.95 24.20 26.98
N THR A 78 -0.66 24.37 27.30
CA THR A 78 0.03 25.67 27.21
C THR A 78 0.98 25.75 26.01
N GLY A 79 0.87 24.84 25.07
CA GLY A 79 1.67 24.82 23.84
C GLY A 79 1.63 26.14 23.07
N VAL A 80 2.76 26.58 22.58
CA VAL A 80 2.91 27.82 21.83
C VAL A 80 2.71 27.56 20.35
N PHE A 81 1.83 28.33 19.71
CA PHE A 81 1.66 28.25 18.26
C PHE A 81 2.90 28.81 17.54
N VAL A 82 3.62 27.93 16.83
CA VAL A 82 4.88 28.25 16.11
C VAL A 82 4.72 28.23 14.59
N GLY A 83 3.51 28.01 14.10
CA GLY A 83 3.23 27.94 12.65
C GLY A 83 4.02 26.82 11.98
N PHE A 84 4.78 27.15 10.95
CA PHE A 84 5.57 26.16 10.17
C PHE A 84 6.98 25.91 10.73
N ALA A 85 7.36 26.41 11.92
CA ALA A 85 8.72 26.30 12.43
C ALA A 85 9.16 24.84 12.57
N ASN A 86 8.31 23.94 13.08
CA ASN A 86 8.61 22.50 13.17
C ASN A 86 8.93 21.90 11.79
N TYR A 87 8.18 22.25 10.76
CA TYR A 87 8.41 21.75 9.39
C TYR A 87 9.70 22.31 8.79
N VAL A 88 9.99 23.59 9.03
CA VAL A 88 11.27 24.20 8.60
C VAL A 88 12.44 23.49 9.29
N GLN A 89 12.34 23.24 10.58
CA GLN A 89 13.35 22.50 11.35
C GLN A 89 13.54 21.08 10.79
N LEU A 90 12.45 20.34 10.53
CA LEU A 90 12.50 18.99 9.95
C LEU A 90 13.33 18.95 8.64
N PHE A 91 13.07 19.86 7.71
CA PHE A 91 13.79 19.86 6.44
C PHE A 91 15.24 20.35 6.53
N HIS A 92 15.67 20.86 7.68
CA HIS A 92 17.08 21.19 7.98
C HIS A 92 17.76 20.13 8.85
N ASP A 93 17.00 19.17 9.41
CA ASP A 93 17.55 18.09 10.22
C ASP A 93 18.12 16.96 9.34
N PRO A 94 19.42 16.69 9.36
CA PRO A 94 20.03 15.60 8.61
C PRO A 94 19.44 14.23 8.97
N THR A 95 19.00 14.03 10.22
CA THR A 95 18.41 12.77 10.71
C THR A 95 17.07 12.54 10.03
N PHE A 96 16.22 13.56 9.95
CA PHE A 96 14.95 13.49 9.23
C PHE A 96 15.13 13.21 7.73
N ILE A 97 16.06 13.92 7.09
CA ILE A 97 16.33 13.71 5.65
C ILE A 97 16.82 12.29 5.39
N SER A 98 17.72 11.76 6.25
CA SER A 98 18.18 10.38 6.17
C SER A 98 17.04 9.38 6.37
N ALA A 99 16.20 9.57 7.39
CA ALA A 99 15.04 8.72 7.66
C ALA A 99 14.01 8.76 6.51
N LEU A 100 13.80 9.92 5.90
CA LEU A 100 12.94 10.07 4.72
C LEU A 100 13.48 9.26 3.54
N LEU A 101 14.78 9.37 3.24
CA LEU A 101 15.43 8.61 2.17
C LEU A 101 15.37 7.10 2.44
N HIS A 102 15.67 6.67 3.67
CA HIS A 102 15.57 5.27 4.07
C HIS A 102 14.13 4.75 3.91
N THR A 103 13.12 5.53 4.29
CA THR A 103 11.70 5.17 4.10
C THR A 103 11.35 4.99 2.63
N LEU A 104 11.83 5.88 1.75
CA LEU A 104 11.58 5.78 0.32
C LEU A 104 12.31 4.58 -0.30
N ILE A 105 13.59 4.35 0.05
CA ILE A 105 14.34 3.16 -0.39
C ILE A 105 13.64 1.90 0.08
N PHE A 106 13.26 1.87 1.36
CA PHE A 106 12.54 0.75 1.97
C PHE A 106 11.25 0.45 1.20
N ALA A 107 10.42 1.48 0.96
CA ALA A 107 9.15 1.32 0.26
C ALA A 107 9.35 0.77 -1.16
N VAL A 108 10.26 1.36 -1.93
CA VAL A 108 10.49 0.93 -3.31
C VAL A 108 11.04 -0.50 -3.37
N VAL A 109 12.06 -0.80 -2.58
CA VAL A 109 12.73 -2.10 -2.64
C VAL A 109 11.82 -3.22 -2.15
N THR A 110 11.13 -3.03 -1.00
CA THR A 110 10.20 -4.05 -0.49
C THR A 110 9.03 -4.28 -1.41
N VAL A 111 8.39 -3.23 -1.94
CA VAL A 111 7.22 -3.38 -2.82
C VAL A 111 7.61 -4.11 -4.11
N VAL A 112 8.73 -3.73 -4.72
CA VAL A 112 9.22 -4.40 -5.93
C VAL A 112 9.60 -5.85 -5.65
N ALA A 113 10.36 -6.11 -4.59
CA ALA A 113 10.77 -7.47 -4.23
C ALA A 113 9.57 -8.37 -3.88
N GLN A 114 8.65 -7.88 -3.06
CA GLN A 114 7.42 -8.62 -2.70
C GLN A 114 6.56 -8.93 -3.91
N PHE A 115 6.42 -7.98 -4.84
CA PHE A 115 5.67 -8.21 -6.08
C PHE A 115 6.37 -9.24 -6.98
N LEU A 116 7.68 -9.13 -7.19
CA LEU A 116 8.42 -10.04 -8.05
C LEU A 116 8.46 -11.48 -7.48
N PHE A 117 8.80 -11.63 -6.21
CA PHE A 117 8.75 -12.96 -5.54
C PHE A 117 7.32 -13.48 -5.47
N GLY A 118 6.35 -12.61 -5.18
CA GLY A 118 4.93 -12.96 -5.19
C GLY A 118 4.46 -13.49 -6.53
N LEU A 119 4.82 -12.81 -7.63
CA LEU A 119 4.49 -13.23 -9.01
C LEU A 119 5.17 -14.54 -9.39
N MET A 120 6.45 -14.68 -9.06
CA MET A 120 7.21 -15.90 -9.31
C MET A 120 6.57 -17.10 -8.60
N ILE A 121 6.35 -17.00 -7.29
CA ILE A 121 5.79 -18.09 -6.48
C ILE A 121 4.32 -18.36 -6.87
N ALA A 122 3.49 -17.33 -7.06
CA ALA A 122 2.10 -17.50 -7.50
C ALA A 122 2.01 -18.20 -8.84
N SER A 123 2.89 -17.87 -9.80
CA SER A 123 2.96 -18.52 -11.11
C SER A 123 3.36 -20.00 -11.00
N LEU A 124 4.32 -20.35 -10.14
CA LEU A 124 4.72 -21.72 -9.89
C LEU A 124 3.60 -22.54 -9.23
N LEU A 125 2.85 -21.91 -8.31
CA LEU A 125 1.76 -22.54 -7.57
C LEU A 125 0.40 -22.43 -8.26
N ASN A 126 0.33 -21.85 -9.47
CA ASN A 126 -0.91 -21.77 -10.27
C ASN A 126 -1.30 -23.10 -10.91
N LYS A 127 -1.00 -24.21 -10.25
CA LYS A 127 -1.40 -25.58 -10.64
C LYS A 127 -2.49 -26.08 -9.72
N GLN A 128 -3.32 -26.99 -10.25
CA GLN A 128 -4.33 -27.69 -9.47
C GLN A 128 -3.70 -28.89 -8.71
N GLY A 129 -4.29 -29.25 -7.59
CA GLY A 129 -3.89 -30.40 -6.79
C GLY A 129 -3.70 -30.09 -5.32
N ILE A 130 -3.87 -31.12 -4.47
CA ILE A 130 -3.84 -31.00 -3.02
C ILE A 130 -2.47 -30.51 -2.50
N VAL A 131 -1.39 -30.95 -3.16
CA VAL A 131 -0.02 -30.54 -2.79
C VAL A 131 0.16 -29.02 -2.97
N TYR A 132 -0.25 -28.48 -4.12
CA TYR A 132 -0.16 -27.03 -4.35
C TYR A 132 -1.06 -26.23 -3.41
N ALA A 133 -2.24 -26.77 -3.07
CA ALA A 133 -3.11 -26.16 -2.07
C ALA A 133 -2.44 -26.15 -0.69
N GLY A 134 -1.84 -27.26 -0.27
CA GLY A 134 -1.10 -27.37 0.98
C GLY A 134 0.08 -26.40 1.06
N ILE A 135 0.89 -26.28 0.00
CA ILE A 135 2.01 -25.33 -0.06
C ILE A 135 1.49 -23.89 0.05
N ARG A 136 0.41 -23.52 -0.63
CA ARG A 136 -0.19 -22.19 -0.51
C ARG A 136 -0.64 -21.89 0.92
N THR A 137 -1.21 -22.87 1.61
CA THR A 137 -1.64 -22.71 3.02
C THR A 137 -0.42 -22.52 3.92
N LEU A 138 0.64 -23.31 3.75
CA LEU A 138 1.86 -23.18 4.53
C LEU A 138 2.57 -21.84 4.30
N LEU A 139 2.52 -21.30 3.08
CA LEU A 139 3.06 -19.98 2.78
C LEU A 139 2.38 -18.85 3.56
N LEU A 140 1.15 -19.03 4.05
CA LEU A 140 0.48 -18.01 4.86
C LEU A 140 1.02 -17.92 6.29
N VAL A 141 1.74 -18.93 6.78
CA VAL A 141 2.23 -18.96 8.17
C VAL A 141 3.04 -17.71 8.54
N PRO A 142 4.04 -17.26 7.74
CA PRO A 142 4.79 -16.06 8.06
C PRO A 142 3.92 -14.80 8.20
N TRP A 143 2.91 -14.66 7.37
CA TRP A 143 2.02 -13.50 7.37
C TRP A 143 1.04 -13.50 8.56
N LEU A 144 0.74 -14.67 9.12
CA LEU A 144 -0.11 -14.82 10.30
C LEU A 144 0.63 -14.59 11.63
N LEU A 145 1.97 -14.57 11.60
CA LEU A 145 2.77 -14.32 12.80
C LEU A 145 2.68 -12.85 13.23
N PRO A 146 2.61 -12.58 14.54
CA PRO A 146 2.78 -11.21 15.03
C PRO A 146 4.11 -10.60 14.56
N LEU A 147 4.09 -9.34 14.13
CA LEU A 147 5.28 -8.66 13.57
C LEU A 147 6.48 -8.68 14.53
N ILE A 148 6.22 -8.53 15.84
CA ILE A 148 7.25 -8.59 16.88
C ILE A 148 7.92 -9.98 16.92
N VAL A 149 7.14 -11.05 16.81
CA VAL A 149 7.66 -12.43 16.80
C VAL A 149 8.51 -12.65 15.56
N SER A 150 8.04 -12.22 14.41
CA SER A 150 8.77 -12.32 13.15
C SER A 150 10.08 -11.53 13.18
N GLY A 151 10.07 -10.31 13.74
CA GLY A 151 11.27 -9.51 13.94
C GLY A 151 12.30 -10.23 14.81
N ASN A 152 11.88 -10.82 15.94
CA ASN A 152 12.79 -11.59 16.82
C ASN A 152 13.35 -12.85 16.13
N ILE A 153 12.54 -13.58 15.34
CA ILE A 153 13.03 -14.70 14.54
C ILE A 153 14.16 -14.24 13.61
N TRP A 154 13.98 -13.09 12.92
CA TRP A 154 15.00 -12.56 12.04
C TRP A 154 16.24 -12.07 12.77
N ILE A 155 16.12 -11.49 14.00
CA ILE A 155 17.27 -11.16 14.85
C ILE A 155 18.12 -12.41 15.10
N TRP A 156 17.50 -13.53 15.50
CA TRP A 156 18.22 -14.79 15.74
C TRP A 156 18.82 -15.39 14.48
N MET A 157 18.10 -15.33 13.35
CA MET A 157 18.62 -15.82 12.07
C MET A 157 19.84 -15.04 11.57
N LEU A 158 19.88 -13.73 11.86
CA LEU A 158 20.92 -12.80 11.45
C LEU A 158 21.97 -12.53 12.53
N ASP A 159 21.93 -13.27 13.65
CA ASP A 159 22.89 -13.09 14.74
C ASP A 159 24.33 -13.20 14.27
N ASN A 160 25.21 -12.34 14.85
CA ASN A 160 26.59 -12.24 14.42
C ASN A 160 27.45 -13.47 14.78
N PHE A 161 27.07 -14.26 15.80
CA PHE A 161 27.88 -15.34 16.34
C PHE A 161 27.30 -16.73 16.04
N TYR A 162 25.98 -16.88 16.10
CA TYR A 162 25.30 -18.17 15.93
C TYR A 162 24.13 -18.14 14.96
N GLY A 163 23.98 -17.04 14.20
CA GLY A 163 22.91 -16.90 13.23
C GLY A 163 22.98 -17.95 12.12
N VAL A 164 21.85 -18.62 11.88
CA VAL A 164 21.76 -19.69 10.89
C VAL A 164 22.11 -19.24 9.47
N ILE A 165 21.81 -17.97 9.13
CA ILE A 165 22.16 -17.41 7.82
C ILE A 165 23.67 -17.31 7.68
N ASN A 166 24.39 -16.84 8.69
CA ASN A 166 25.84 -16.78 8.71
C ASN A 166 26.46 -18.19 8.61
N TYR A 167 25.90 -19.16 9.34
CA TYR A 167 26.35 -20.55 9.26
C TYR A 167 26.27 -21.10 7.82
N PHE A 168 25.15 -20.89 7.12
CA PHE A 168 25.02 -21.33 5.72
C PHE A 168 25.98 -20.59 4.79
N LEU A 169 26.15 -19.28 4.93
CA LEU A 169 27.04 -18.50 4.08
C LEU A 169 28.50 -18.96 4.20
N VAL A 170 28.97 -19.23 5.40
CA VAL A 170 30.33 -19.72 5.63
C VAL A 170 30.47 -21.16 5.17
N THR A 171 29.50 -22.02 5.46
CA THR A 171 29.54 -23.46 5.05
C THR A 171 29.52 -23.60 3.52
N LEU A 172 28.78 -22.75 2.83
CA LEU A 172 28.74 -22.70 1.36
C LEU A 172 29.93 -21.93 0.74
N HIS A 173 30.88 -21.47 1.56
CA HIS A 173 32.07 -20.70 1.14
C HIS A 173 31.71 -19.39 0.40
N LEU A 174 30.53 -18.84 0.65
CA LEU A 174 30.10 -17.56 0.09
C LEU A 174 30.72 -16.37 0.84
N THR A 175 31.08 -16.55 2.11
CA THR A 175 31.83 -15.60 2.93
C THR A 175 32.91 -16.34 3.72
N SER A 176 34.01 -15.65 4.03
CA SER A 176 35.10 -16.19 4.85
C SER A 176 34.89 -15.99 6.35
N HIS A 177 33.95 -15.16 6.74
CA HIS A 177 33.66 -14.79 8.13
C HIS A 177 32.17 -14.49 8.32
N TYR A 178 31.72 -14.47 9.55
CA TYR A 178 30.36 -14.08 9.90
C TYR A 178 30.14 -12.60 9.64
N VAL A 179 29.00 -12.28 9.04
CA VAL A 179 28.59 -10.94 8.65
C VAL A 179 27.79 -10.32 9.80
N ALA A 180 28.14 -9.09 10.16
CA ALA A 180 27.42 -8.31 11.19
C ALA A 180 26.20 -7.59 10.57
N TRP A 181 25.15 -8.33 10.28
CA TRP A 181 23.98 -7.85 9.55
C TRP A 181 23.30 -6.63 10.19
N LEU A 182 23.00 -6.73 11.49
CA LEU A 182 22.24 -5.72 12.23
C LEU A 182 23.12 -4.66 12.89
N SER A 183 24.40 -4.98 13.10
CA SER A 183 25.36 -4.09 13.77
C SER A 183 26.20 -3.26 12.80
N SER A 184 26.10 -3.53 11.50
CA SER A 184 26.80 -2.76 10.44
C SER A 184 25.90 -1.65 9.90
N PRO A 185 26.34 -0.38 9.88
CA PRO A 185 25.56 0.72 9.29
C PRO A 185 25.24 0.51 7.82
N SER A 186 26.08 -0.17 7.07
CA SER A 186 25.83 -0.42 5.62
C SER A 186 24.85 -1.54 5.36
N LEU A 187 24.58 -2.44 6.32
CA LEU A 187 23.78 -3.64 6.13
C LEU A 187 22.45 -3.62 6.89
N SER A 188 22.37 -2.87 8.00
CA SER A 188 21.20 -2.92 8.89
C SER A 188 19.88 -2.61 8.19
N LEU A 189 19.83 -1.58 7.35
CA LEU A 189 18.63 -1.26 6.57
C LEU A 189 18.25 -2.39 5.62
N TRP A 190 19.24 -3.00 4.94
CA TRP A 190 19.00 -4.09 3.98
C TRP A 190 18.54 -5.38 4.69
N ALA A 191 19.06 -5.64 5.88
CA ALA A 191 18.64 -6.76 6.71
C ALA A 191 17.15 -6.63 7.10
N VAL A 192 16.73 -5.43 7.52
CA VAL A 192 15.32 -5.15 7.85
C VAL A 192 14.43 -5.19 6.59
N ILE A 193 14.89 -4.66 5.45
CA ILE A 193 14.21 -4.78 4.15
C ILE A 193 13.99 -6.25 3.79
N GLY A 194 15.02 -7.10 3.97
CA GLY A 194 14.92 -8.54 3.71
C GLY A 194 13.87 -9.23 4.57
N ALA A 195 13.87 -8.96 5.88
CA ALA A 195 12.90 -9.47 6.82
C ALA A 195 11.46 -9.05 6.47
N ASN A 196 11.26 -7.76 6.19
CA ASN A 196 9.94 -7.25 5.83
C ASN A 196 9.47 -7.76 4.46
N THR A 197 10.40 -7.96 3.53
CA THR A 197 10.08 -8.56 2.23
C THR A 197 9.54 -9.97 2.43
N TRP A 198 10.22 -10.80 3.24
CA TRP A 198 9.77 -12.15 3.55
C TRP A 198 8.37 -12.17 4.17
N LEU A 199 8.08 -11.26 5.10
CA LEU A 199 6.77 -11.12 5.72
C LEU A 199 5.65 -10.81 4.73
N GLY A 200 5.93 -9.99 3.73
CA GLY A 200 4.92 -9.54 2.77
C GLY A 200 4.73 -10.45 1.56
N ILE A 201 5.68 -11.37 1.27
CA ILE A 201 5.58 -12.30 0.14
C ILE A 201 4.27 -13.11 0.17
N PRO A 202 3.85 -13.74 1.28
CA PRO A 202 2.65 -14.57 1.28
C PRO A 202 1.38 -13.83 0.86
N PHE A 203 1.19 -12.61 1.35
CA PHE A 203 0.07 -11.77 0.98
C PHE A 203 0.06 -11.47 -0.53
N ASN A 204 1.22 -11.07 -1.07
CA ASN A 204 1.38 -10.82 -2.50
C ASN A 204 1.10 -12.08 -3.34
N VAL A 205 1.62 -13.25 -2.91
CA VAL A 205 1.37 -14.55 -3.57
C VAL A 205 -0.12 -14.83 -3.68
N MET A 206 -0.88 -14.65 -2.59
CA MET A 206 -2.31 -14.96 -2.56
C MET A 206 -3.13 -14.04 -3.46
N ILE A 207 -2.84 -12.74 -3.42
CA ILE A 207 -3.56 -11.75 -4.24
C ILE A 207 -3.22 -11.95 -5.74
N ILE A 208 -1.93 -12.16 -6.07
CA ILE A 208 -1.52 -12.42 -7.44
C ILE A 208 -2.09 -13.76 -7.93
N TYR A 209 -2.08 -14.81 -7.11
CA TYR A 209 -2.68 -16.10 -7.44
C TYR A 209 -4.18 -15.96 -7.77
N ALA A 210 -4.93 -15.21 -6.97
CA ALA A 210 -6.34 -14.93 -7.26
C ALA A 210 -6.49 -14.20 -8.61
N GLY A 211 -5.63 -13.22 -8.89
CA GLY A 211 -5.59 -12.52 -10.18
C GLY A 211 -5.26 -13.43 -11.34
N LEU A 212 -4.27 -14.33 -11.21
CA LEU A 212 -3.91 -15.30 -12.24
C LEU A 212 -5.07 -16.27 -12.55
N ARG A 213 -5.84 -16.66 -11.55
CA ARG A 213 -7.02 -17.54 -11.72
C ARG A 213 -8.19 -16.85 -12.41
N ALA A 214 -8.25 -15.55 -12.41
CA ALA A 214 -9.27 -14.76 -13.09
C ALA A 214 -9.00 -14.59 -14.61
N ILE A 215 -7.78 -14.85 -15.07
CA ILE A 215 -7.42 -14.75 -16.49
C ILE A 215 -8.02 -15.95 -17.25
N PRO A 216 -8.80 -15.72 -18.33
CA PRO A 216 -9.36 -16.78 -19.16
C PRO A 216 -8.27 -17.68 -19.75
N VAL A 217 -8.46 -19.01 -19.64
CA VAL A 217 -7.50 -20.02 -20.15
C VAL A 217 -7.34 -19.92 -21.66
N ASP A 218 -8.41 -19.59 -22.36
CA ASP A 218 -8.46 -19.46 -23.83
C ASP A 218 -7.39 -18.49 -24.37
N LEU A 219 -7.07 -17.43 -23.63
CA LEU A 219 -6.00 -16.49 -24.00
C LEU A 219 -4.62 -17.16 -24.06
N TYR A 220 -4.36 -18.06 -23.12
CA TYR A 220 -3.11 -18.82 -23.10
C TYR A 220 -3.08 -19.92 -24.15
N GLU A 221 -4.23 -20.53 -24.47
CA GLU A 221 -4.35 -21.57 -25.51
C GLU A 221 -4.16 -20.95 -26.89
N ALA A 222 -4.84 -19.84 -27.19
CA ALA A 222 -4.63 -19.11 -28.44
C ALA A 222 -3.16 -18.70 -28.64
N ALA A 223 -2.54 -18.13 -27.59
CA ALA A 223 -1.14 -17.75 -27.67
C ALA A 223 -0.19 -18.94 -27.87
N ARG A 224 -0.54 -20.15 -27.40
CA ARG A 224 0.25 -21.35 -27.68
C ARG A 224 0.14 -21.78 -29.14
N VAL A 225 -1.04 -21.71 -29.71
CA VAL A 225 -1.26 -21.99 -31.14
C VAL A 225 -0.48 -21.02 -32.02
N ASP A 226 -0.40 -19.74 -31.61
CA ASP A 226 0.43 -18.69 -32.25
C ASP A 226 1.93 -18.84 -32.01
N GLY A 227 2.39 -19.89 -31.29
CA GLY A 227 3.80 -20.14 -31.03
C GLY A 227 4.42 -19.26 -29.95
N ALA A 228 3.62 -18.55 -29.13
CA ALA A 228 4.12 -17.68 -28.07
C ALA A 228 4.83 -18.46 -26.96
N GLY A 229 6.12 -18.18 -26.74
CA GLY A 229 6.92 -18.74 -25.64
C GLY A 229 6.48 -18.25 -24.24
N PRO A 230 7.03 -18.86 -23.16
CA PRO A 230 6.64 -18.53 -21.79
C PRO A 230 6.82 -17.03 -21.45
N LEU A 231 7.94 -16.43 -21.87
CA LEU A 231 8.24 -15.01 -21.60
C LEU A 231 7.26 -14.09 -22.35
N THR A 232 6.94 -14.41 -23.59
CA THR A 232 5.95 -13.65 -24.39
C THR A 232 4.57 -13.70 -23.75
N ARG A 233 4.15 -14.86 -23.25
CA ARG A 233 2.89 -15.02 -22.52
C ARG A 233 2.88 -14.24 -21.20
N LEU A 234 3.99 -14.25 -20.47
CA LEU A 234 4.14 -13.46 -19.23
C LEU A 234 3.99 -11.96 -19.52
N THR A 235 4.74 -11.44 -20.51
CA THR A 235 4.80 -9.99 -20.77
C THR A 235 3.60 -9.44 -21.53
N ARG A 236 3.00 -10.22 -22.45
CA ARG A 236 1.90 -9.76 -23.31
C ARG A 236 0.52 -10.17 -22.83
N ILE A 237 0.39 -11.19 -21.96
CA ILE A 237 -0.90 -11.64 -21.46
C ILE A 237 -0.95 -11.46 -19.94
N THR A 238 -0.06 -12.12 -19.19
CA THR A 238 -0.16 -12.19 -17.74
C THR A 238 -0.01 -10.82 -17.08
N LEU A 239 1.08 -10.09 -17.34
CA LEU A 239 1.33 -8.78 -16.71
C LEU A 239 0.28 -7.73 -17.07
N PRO A 240 -0.16 -7.60 -18.35
CA PRO A 240 -1.24 -6.67 -18.67
C PRO A 240 -2.57 -6.99 -17.99
N GLN A 241 -2.92 -8.27 -17.88
CA GLN A 241 -4.15 -8.71 -17.20
C GLN A 241 -4.07 -8.53 -15.67
N LEU A 242 -2.87 -8.60 -15.09
CA LEU A 242 -2.65 -8.38 -13.66
C LEU A 242 -2.48 -6.90 -13.28
N ARG A 243 -2.55 -5.96 -14.22
CA ARG A 243 -2.27 -4.54 -13.96
C ARG A 243 -3.08 -3.95 -12.81
N ASP A 244 -4.34 -4.31 -12.69
CA ASP A 244 -5.22 -3.79 -11.65
C ASP A 244 -4.87 -4.40 -10.29
N VAL A 245 -4.56 -5.69 -10.25
CA VAL A 245 -4.05 -6.41 -9.06
C VAL A 245 -2.70 -5.83 -8.63
N ALA A 246 -1.79 -5.65 -9.58
CA ALA A 246 -0.47 -5.03 -9.32
C ALA A 246 -0.62 -3.62 -8.76
N GLY A 247 -1.52 -2.83 -9.33
CA GLY A 247 -1.81 -1.48 -8.85
C GLY A 247 -2.25 -1.45 -7.39
N VAL A 248 -3.17 -2.34 -7.00
CA VAL A 248 -3.62 -2.47 -5.60
C VAL A 248 -2.47 -2.87 -4.68
N LEU A 249 -1.66 -3.88 -5.06
CA LEU A 249 -0.53 -4.33 -4.26
C LEU A 249 0.53 -3.26 -4.09
N ILE A 250 0.85 -2.52 -5.15
CA ILE A 250 1.81 -1.40 -5.10
C ILE A 250 1.29 -0.30 -4.18
N LEU A 251 0.03 0.09 -4.30
CA LEU A 251 -0.57 1.11 -3.42
C LEU A 251 -0.50 0.70 -1.95
N LEU A 252 -1.01 -0.49 -1.63
CA LEU A 252 -1.00 -0.99 -0.26
C LEU A 252 0.43 -1.11 0.26
N GLY A 253 1.35 -1.64 -0.54
CA GLY A 253 2.75 -1.78 -0.19
C GLY A 253 3.41 -0.44 0.13
N ILE A 254 3.17 0.61 -0.66
CA ILE A 254 3.68 1.97 -0.41
C ILE A 254 3.12 2.53 0.90
N ILE A 255 1.80 2.44 1.11
CA ILE A 255 1.15 2.96 2.33
C ILE A 255 1.68 2.23 3.58
N TYR A 256 1.80 0.90 3.53
CA TYR A 256 2.35 0.12 4.66
C TYR A 256 3.82 0.44 4.91
N SER A 257 4.62 0.62 3.86
CA SER A 257 6.05 0.94 4.01
C SER A 257 6.30 2.34 4.57
N ILE A 258 5.48 3.34 4.22
CA ILE A 258 5.60 4.71 4.79
C ILE A 258 5.31 4.70 6.30
N LYS A 259 4.36 3.87 6.74
CA LYS A 259 3.96 3.76 8.15
C LYS A 259 4.75 2.70 8.93
N LEU A 260 5.79 2.14 8.33
CA LEU A 260 6.54 1.04 8.94
C LEU A 260 7.22 1.49 10.22
N PHE A 261 6.95 0.78 11.31
CA PHE A 261 7.54 0.96 12.62
C PHE A 261 8.01 -0.38 13.20
N ASP A 262 7.09 -1.33 13.35
CA ASP A 262 7.24 -2.52 14.18
C ASP A 262 8.52 -3.33 13.89
N VAL A 263 8.75 -3.72 12.65
CA VAL A 263 9.89 -4.59 12.27
C VAL A 263 11.21 -3.86 12.45
N VAL A 264 11.28 -2.58 12.04
CA VAL A 264 12.50 -1.76 12.20
C VAL A 264 12.80 -1.56 13.68
N TRP A 265 11.77 -1.23 14.48
CA TRP A 265 11.92 -0.99 15.92
C TRP A 265 12.40 -2.24 16.65
N VAL A 266 11.81 -3.39 16.38
CA VAL A 266 12.19 -4.66 17.01
C VAL A 266 13.59 -5.08 16.63
N MET A 267 13.96 -4.98 15.33
CA MET A 267 15.23 -5.51 14.84
C MET A 267 16.42 -4.62 15.14
N THR A 268 16.28 -3.30 15.04
CA THR A 268 17.42 -2.37 15.08
C THR A 268 17.17 -1.09 15.89
N LYS A 269 15.91 -0.76 16.21
CA LYS A 269 15.49 0.54 16.77
C LYS A 269 16.01 1.74 15.94
N GLY A 270 16.13 1.56 14.62
CA GLY A 270 16.70 2.57 13.73
C GLY A 270 18.23 2.60 13.65
N GLY A 271 18.95 1.81 14.50
CA GLY A 271 20.41 1.75 14.57
C GLY A 271 21.08 0.85 13.52
N PRO A 272 22.41 0.74 13.58
CA PRO A 272 23.33 1.56 14.37
C PRO A 272 23.47 2.97 13.80
N ALA A 273 23.66 3.97 14.65
CA ALA A 273 23.88 5.38 14.26
C ALA A 273 22.86 5.90 13.24
N ASN A 274 21.57 5.60 13.42
CA ASN A 274 20.44 5.96 12.53
C ASN A 274 20.51 5.35 11.12
N ALA A 275 21.37 4.35 10.87
CA ALA A 275 21.56 3.77 9.55
C ALA A 275 20.35 2.97 9.03
N SER A 276 19.45 2.55 9.91
CA SER A 276 18.17 1.93 9.54
C SER A 276 16.96 2.73 10.02
N GLN A 277 17.18 3.99 10.43
CA GLN A 277 16.11 4.88 10.85
C GLN A 277 15.16 5.16 9.70
N VAL A 278 13.87 4.97 9.94
CA VAL A 278 12.78 5.30 9.02
C VAL A 278 11.84 6.33 9.68
N LEU A 279 10.98 6.98 8.91
CA LEU A 279 10.09 8.02 9.44
C LEU A 279 9.26 7.54 10.62
N GLY A 280 8.71 6.30 10.58
CA GLY A 280 7.91 5.77 11.67
C GLY A 280 8.69 5.56 12.98
N THR A 281 9.96 5.15 12.90
CA THR A 281 10.81 5.00 14.11
C THR A 281 11.33 6.34 14.61
N LEU A 282 11.58 7.29 13.72
CA LEU A 282 11.97 8.65 14.08
C LEU A 282 10.80 9.38 14.78
N GLU A 283 9.59 9.30 14.21
CA GLU A 283 8.38 9.87 14.82
C GLU A 283 8.14 9.34 16.24
N TYR A 284 8.28 8.02 16.42
CA TYR A 284 8.13 7.41 17.74
C TYR A 284 9.18 7.91 18.72
N GLN A 285 10.45 7.97 18.30
CA GLN A 285 11.56 8.43 19.14
C GLN A 285 11.36 9.88 19.57
N ASP A 286 11.06 10.78 18.65
CA ASP A 286 10.87 12.20 18.96
C ASP A 286 9.64 12.42 19.83
N THR A 287 8.51 11.74 19.52
CA THR A 287 7.27 11.91 20.26
C THR A 287 7.35 11.32 21.66
N PHE A 288 7.78 10.05 21.81
CA PHE A 288 7.61 9.29 23.05
C PHE A 288 8.89 9.13 23.87
N GLU A 289 10.07 9.14 23.27
CA GLU A 289 11.34 9.06 24.00
C GLU A 289 11.87 10.46 24.33
N LEU A 290 11.78 11.40 23.37
CA LEU A 290 12.26 12.77 23.57
C LEU A 290 11.16 13.73 24.05
N ASN A 291 9.89 13.28 24.09
CA ASN A 291 8.72 14.07 24.50
C ASN A 291 8.50 15.35 23.70
N GLN A 292 8.87 15.36 22.42
CA GLN A 292 8.69 16.48 21.49
C GLN A 292 7.43 16.28 20.66
N TYR A 293 6.25 16.42 21.27
CA TYR A 293 4.98 16.08 20.65
C TYR A 293 4.69 16.89 19.39
N GLY A 294 4.98 18.19 19.39
CA GLY A 294 4.77 19.05 18.23
C GLY A 294 5.67 18.68 17.05
N TYR A 295 6.95 18.36 17.32
CA TYR A 295 7.90 17.93 16.30
C TYR A 295 7.57 16.55 15.74
N GLY A 296 7.26 15.58 16.61
CA GLY A 296 6.83 14.25 16.20
C GLY A 296 5.52 14.27 15.38
N ALA A 297 4.55 15.12 15.79
CA ALA A 297 3.33 15.32 15.01
C ALA A 297 3.62 15.92 13.62
N ALA A 298 4.62 16.79 13.48
CA ALA A 298 5.02 17.29 12.16
C ALA A 298 5.60 16.17 11.27
N ILE A 299 6.38 15.21 11.85
CA ILE A 299 6.84 14.01 11.11
C ILE A 299 5.65 13.17 10.67
N ALA A 300 4.69 12.88 11.57
CA ALA A 300 3.48 12.12 11.26
C ALA A 300 2.67 12.80 10.14
N ASN A 301 2.57 14.14 10.14
CA ASN A 301 1.90 14.88 9.07
C ASN A 301 2.60 14.75 7.72
N VAL A 302 3.93 14.74 7.68
CA VAL A 302 4.69 14.46 6.45
C VAL A 302 4.40 13.05 5.95
N MET A 303 4.39 12.03 6.85
CA MET A 303 4.03 10.66 6.48
C MET A 303 2.59 10.56 5.93
N LEU A 304 1.65 11.31 6.50
CA LEU A 304 0.27 11.40 6.01
C LEU A 304 0.25 11.97 4.58
N VAL A 305 0.94 13.08 4.34
CA VAL A 305 1.02 13.71 3.02
C VAL A 305 1.65 12.77 1.99
N LEU A 306 2.74 12.09 2.33
CA LEU A 306 3.36 11.09 1.44
C LEU A 306 2.40 9.95 1.10
N SER A 307 1.65 9.45 2.10
CA SER A 307 0.65 8.41 1.89
C SER A 307 -0.50 8.89 0.98
N MET A 308 -0.95 10.12 1.15
CA MET A 308 -1.97 10.74 0.27
C MET A 308 -1.46 10.91 -1.16
N ILE A 309 -0.22 11.36 -1.34
CA ILE A 309 0.41 11.49 -2.68
C ILE A 309 0.43 10.11 -3.36
N GLY A 310 0.88 9.06 -2.66
CA GLY A 310 0.85 7.68 -3.17
C GLY A 310 -0.55 7.24 -3.60
N GLY A 311 -1.56 7.51 -2.77
CA GLY A 311 -2.97 7.23 -3.08
C GLY A 311 -3.49 8.00 -4.30
N ILE A 312 -3.20 9.29 -4.41
CA ILE A 312 -3.61 10.13 -5.55
C ILE A 312 -2.95 9.65 -6.85
N ILE A 313 -1.67 9.32 -6.81
CA ILE A 313 -0.94 8.79 -7.97
C ILE A 313 -1.62 7.50 -8.44
N TYR A 314 -1.89 6.56 -7.54
CA TYR A 314 -2.58 5.31 -7.86
C TYR A 314 -3.96 5.55 -8.52
N VAL A 315 -4.82 6.37 -7.91
CA VAL A 315 -6.16 6.66 -8.45
C VAL A 315 -6.08 7.27 -9.86
N ARG A 316 -5.10 8.14 -10.11
CA ARG A 316 -4.91 8.72 -11.45
C ARG A 316 -4.46 7.69 -12.48
N PHE A 317 -3.57 6.77 -12.12
CA PHE A 317 -3.13 5.70 -13.02
C PHE A 317 -4.27 4.72 -13.34
N THR A 318 -5.01 4.27 -12.33
CA THR A 318 -6.12 3.33 -12.51
C THR A 318 -7.25 3.91 -13.35
N ARG A 319 -7.64 5.17 -13.14
CA ARG A 319 -8.67 5.84 -13.94
C ARG A 319 -8.31 6.00 -15.42
N ARG A 320 -7.04 6.17 -15.76
CA ARG A 320 -6.58 6.22 -17.16
C ARG A 320 -6.72 4.86 -17.85
N GLY A 321 -6.50 3.76 -17.15
CA GLY A 321 -6.68 2.40 -17.67
C GLY A 321 -8.13 2.09 -18.05
N ILE A 322 -9.10 2.50 -17.25
CA ILE A 322 -10.54 2.27 -17.49
C ILE A 322 -11.06 3.10 -18.67
N ARG A 323 -10.44 4.23 -19.01
CA ARG A 323 -10.89 5.13 -20.08
C ARG A 323 -10.35 4.78 -21.45
N ASN A 324 -9.32 3.94 -21.52
CA ASN A 324 -8.61 3.56 -22.75
C ASN A 324 -8.80 2.05 -23.09
N GLY A 325 -9.62 1.31 -22.37
CA GLY A 325 -10.07 -0.05 -22.65
C GLY A 325 -11.59 -0.08 -22.83
#